data_0578254f12608ddef16408ac97087eb8
#
_entry.id   0578254f12608ddef16408ac97087eb8
#
_cell.length_a   1.000
_cell.length_b   1.000
_cell.length_c   1.000
_cell.angle_alpha   90.00
_cell.angle_beta   90.00
_cell.angle_gamma   90.00
#
_symmetry.space_group_name_H-M   'P 1'
#
loop_
_entity.id
_entity.type
_entity.pdbx_description
1 polymer ?
#
loop_
_entity_poly.entity_id
_entity_poly.type
_entity_poly.pdbx_seq_one_letter_code
_entity_poly.pdbx_strand_id
1 'polypeptide(L)'
;RVTAEKDPANLKWNEVGAEIVIESTGLFLTQADGQKHIAAGAKKVIISAPGKGDVKTVVMGVNDNELKPEHTIISNASCTTNCLAPVVHVLLKEGIGVEVGIMTTIHSYTATQKTVDGPSKKDWRGGRAAAINIIPSSTGAAKAVGEVLPTVKGKLTGMSFRVPTANVSVVDLTFRAAKDTSIKEIDDLLKKASETYMKGILGYTNEELVSTDFNHDNRSSIYDSLATMQNNFKDEKRFFKIVSWYDNEWGYSCRITDLLQK
;
A
#
# COMPACT_ATOMS: atom_id res chain seq x y z
N ARG A 1 -29.18 7.02 -3.47
CA ARG A 1 -29.84 6.32 -2.35
C ARG A 1 -28.83 6.12 -1.22
N VAL A 2 -29.20 6.44 0.02
CA VAL A 2 -28.41 6.18 1.22
C VAL A 2 -29.18 5.19 2.08
N THR A 3 -28.50 4.22 2.67
CA THR A 3 -29.08 3.22 3.57
C THR A 3 -28.31 3.19 4.89
N ALA A 4 -28.91 2.69 5.96
CA ALA A 4 -28.31 2.53 7.29
C ALA A 4 -28.36 1.06 7.73
N GLU A 5 -27.97 0.15 6.83
CA GLU A 5 -28.00 -1.29 7.04
C GLU A 5 -26.65 -1.78 7.60
N LYS A 6 -26.70 -2.57 8.67
CA LYS A 6 -25.49 -3.10 9.32
C LYS A 6 -24.99 -4.39 8.71
N ASP A 7 -25.90 -5.24 8.22
CA ASP A 7 -25.52 -6.50 7.56
C ASP A 7 -25.52 -6.31 6.03
N PRO A 8 -24.37 -6.46 5.36
CA PRO A 8 -24.28 -6.32 3.92
C PRO A 8 -25.26 -7.21 3.12
N ALA A 9 -25.66 -8.33 3.66
CA ALA A 9 -26.63 -9.22 3.03
C ALA A 9 -28.01 -8.60 2.79
N ASN A 10 -28.35 -7.53 3.52
CA ASN A 10 -29.63 -6.84 3.44
C ASN A 10 -29.61 -5.60 2.54
N LEU A 11 -28.47 -5.26 1.88
CA LEU A 11 -28.29 -4.02 1.14
C LEU A 11 -29.02 -3.95 -0.20
N LYS A 12 -29.46 -5.11 -0.74
CA LYS A 12 -30.28 -5.24 -1.95
C LYS A 12 -29.71 -4.51 -3.16
N TRP A 13 -28.48 -4.81 -3.51
CA TRP A 13 -27.75 -4.22 -4.65
C TRP A 13 -28.48 -4.37 -5.97
N ASN A 14 -29.20 -5.48 -6.16
CA ASN A 14 -30.03 -5.75 -7.33
C ASN A 14 -31.15 -4.70 -7.56
N GLU A 15 -31.73 -4.12 -6.48
CA GLU A 15 -32.79 -3.10 -6.61
C GLU A 15 -32.27 -1.77 -7.20
N VAL A 16 -30.97 -1.52 -7.13
CA VAL A 16 -30.33 -0.29 -7.63
C VAL A 16 -29.41 -0.54 -8.81
N GLY A 17 -29.34 -1.78 -9.31
CA GLY A 17 -28.50 -2.17 -10.44
C GLY A 17 -27.00 -2.05 -10.17
N ALA A 18 -26.57 -2.13 -8.92
CA ALA A 18 -25.15 -2.05 -8.54
C ALA A 18 -24.48 -3.41 -8.80
N GLU A 19 -23.65 -3.47 -9.81
CA GLU A 19 -22.94 -4.68 -10.20
C GLU A 19 -21.64 -4.89 -9.42
N ILE A 20 -20.92 -3.81 -9.11
CA ILE A 20 -19.66 -3.86 -8.36
C ILE A 20 -19.81 -3.05 -7.07
N VAL A 21 -19.39 -3.62 -5.95
CA VAL A 21 -19.43 -2.97 -4.63
C VAL A 21 -18.02 -2.72 -4.14
N ILE A 22 -17.75 -1.51 -3.67
CA ILE A 22 -16.52 -1.17 -2.95
C ILE A 22 -16.82 -1.29 -1.46
N GLU A 23 -16.23 -2.31 -0.81
CA GLU A 23 -16.31 -2.51 0.63
C GLU A 23 -15.25 -1.65 1.32
N SER A 24 -15.67 -0.53 1.91
CA SER A 24 -14.77 0.48 2.49
C SER A 24 -14.94 0.65 4.01
N THR A 25 -15.65 -0.24 4.68
CA THR A 25 -15.88 -0.14 6.14
C THR A 25 -14.67 -0.56 6.96
N GLY A 26 -13.78 -1.37 6.39
CA GLY A 26 -12.67 -2.00 7.11
C GLY A 26 -13.09 -3.12 8.07
N LEU A 27 -14.35 -3.55 8.04
CA LEU A 27 -14.92 -4.59 8.91
C LEU A 27 -15.08 -5.93 8.20
N PHE A 28 -15.44 -5.93 6.92
CA PHE A 28 -15.78 -7.10 6.13
C PHE A 28 -14.60 -7.43 5.19
N LEU A 29 -13.68 -8.27 5.66
CA LEU A 29 -12.36 -8.46 5.04
C LEU A 29 -12.12 -9.88 4.50
N THR A 30 -13.04 -10.81 4.74
CA THR A 30 -12.90 -12.21 4.32
C THR A 30 -13.74 -12.54 3.08
N GLN A 31 -13.46 -13.68 2.44
CA GLN A 31 -14.33 -14.21 1.38
C GLN A 31 -15.78 -14.34 1.84
N ALA A 32 -16.01 -14.87 3.06
CA ALA A 32 -17.36 -15.02 3.61
C ALA A 32 -18.07 -13.67 3.81
N ASP A 33 -17.32 -12.62 4.17
CA ASP A 33 -17.86 -11.28 4.31
C ASP A 33 -18.24 -10.68 2.95
N GLY A 34 -17.36 -10.79 1.97
CA GLY A 34 -17.63 -10.32 0.60
C GLY A 34 -18.80 -11.08 -0.04
N GLN A 35 -18.97 -12.36 0.29
CA GLN A 35 -20.09 -13.18 -0.20
C GLN A 35 -21.46 -12.63 0.25
N LYS A 36 -21.55 -11.88 1.34
CA LYS A 36 -22.79 -11.22 1.76
C LYS A 36 -23.24 -10.15 0.76
N HIS A 37 -22.31 -9.40 0.19
CA HIS A 37 -22.61 -8.45 -0.88
C HIS A 37 -23.03 -9.15 -2.19
N ILE A 38 -22.37 -10.29 -2.50
CA ILE A 38 -22.78 -11.11 -3.66
C ILE A 38 -24.20 -11.63 -3.46
N ALA A 39 -24.53 -12.16 -2.28
CA ALA A 39 -25.88 -12.63 -1.95
C ALA A 39 -26.93 -11.49 -2.00
N ALA A 40 -26.54 -10.25 -1.73
CA ALA A 40 -27.38 -9.06 -1.84
C ALA A 40 -27.52 -8.56 -3.30
N GLY A 41 -26.91 -9.22 -4.29
CA GLY A 41 -27.09 -8.95 -5.72
C GLY A 41 -25.90 -8.30 -6.43
N ALA A 42 -24.77 -8.09 -5.76
CA ALA A 42 -23.54 -7.64 -6.42
C ALA A 42 -22.91 -8.79 -7.25
N LYS A 43 -22.21 -8.45 -8.32
CA LYS A 43 -21.42 -9.41 -9.13
C LYS A 43 -19.98 -9.50 -8.67
N LYS A 44 -19.41 -8.37 -8.24
CA LYS A 44 -18.03 -8.27 -7.72
C LYS A 44 -17.95 -7.39 -6.49
N VAL A 45 -16.95 -7.65 -5.66
CA VAL A 45 -16.65 -6.87 -4.45
C VAL A 45 -15.17 -6.52 -4.44
N ILE A 46 -14.86 -5.23 -4.30
CA ILE A 46 -13.50 -4.71 -4.10
C ILE A 46 -13.37 -4.27 -2.65
N ILE A 47 -12.55 -4.95 -1.87
CA ILE A 47 -12.27 -4.58 -0.48
C ILE A 47 -11.17 -3.52 -0.47
N SER A 48 -11.49 -2.31 0.03
CA SER A 48 -10.54 -1.20 0.15
C SER A 48 -9.70 -1.29 1.45
N ALA A 49 -9.21 -2.48 1.74
CA ALA A 49 -8.37 -2.80 2.89
C ALA A 49 -7.64 -4.12 2.61
N PRO A 50 -6.59 -4.47 3.38
CA PRO A 50 -5.97 -5.79 3.29
C PRO A 50 -6.99 -6.90 3.52
N GLY A 51 -7.15 -7.80 2.54
CA GLY A 51 -8.00 -8.98 2.64
C GLY A 51 -7.47 -9.96 3.68
N LYS A 52 -8.34 -10.86 4.15
CA LYS A 52 -7.97 -11.93 5.08
C LYS A 52 -8.32 -13.30 4.49
N GLY A 53 -7.51 -14.30 4.85
CA GLY A 53 -7.69 -15.66 4.33
C GLY A 53 -7.42 -15.72 2.83
N ASP A 54 -8.32 -16.33 2.07
CA ASP A 54 -8.15 -16.62 0.65
C ASP A 54 -8.59 -15.49 -0.29
N VAL A 55 -8.78 -14.27 0.22
CA VAL A 55 -9.10 -13.10 -0.61
C VAL A 55 -7.91 -12.77 -1.51
N LYS A 56 -8.13 -12.78 -2.84
CA LYS A 56 -7.09 -12.40 -3.80
C LYS A 56 -6.69 -10.94 -3.58
N THR A 57 -5.45 -10.74 -3.17
CA THR A 57 -4.86 -9.41 -3.00
C THR A 57 -4.20 -8.98 -4.30
N VAL A 58 -4.50 -7.76 -4.74
CA VAL A 58 -4.03 -7.19 -6.00
C VAL A 58 -3.37 -5.84 -5.75
N VAL A 59 -2.23 -5.63 -6.39
CA VAL A 59 -1.55 -4.33 -6.50
C VAL A 59 -1.36 -4.03 -7.98
N MET A 60 -1.94 -2.93 -8.42
CA MET A 60 -1.88 -2.50 -9.82
C MET A 60 -0.44 -2.28 -10.29
N GLY A 61 -0.12 -2.77 -11.49
CA GLY A 61 1.23 -2.75 -12.06
C GLY A 61 2.18 -3.80 -11.50
N VAL A 62 1.76 -4.60 -10.50
CA VAL A 62 2.58 -5.64 -9.86
C VAL A 62 2.07 -7.04 -10.18
N ASN A 63 0.83 -7.34 -9.80
CA ASN A 63 0.21 -8.66 -10.00
C ASN A 63 -1.23 -8.59 -10.52
N ASP A 64 -1.66 -7.46 -11.04
CA ASP A 64 -3.01 -7.29 -11.60
C ASP A 64 -3.28 -8.14 -12.85
N ASN A 65 -2.22 -8.60 -13.52
CA ASN A 65 -2.29 -9.57 -14.61
C ASN A 65 -2.67 -10.99 -14.15
N GLU A 66 -2.66 -11.26 -12.85
CA GLU A 66 -3.11 -12.52 -12.26
C GLU A 66 -4.62 -12.56 -12.01
N LEU A 67 -5.32 -11.42 -12.22
CA LEU A 67 -6.78 -11.38 -12.09
C LEU A 67 -7.45 -12.30 -13.11
N LYS A 68 -8.49 -12.98 -12.65
CA LYS A 68 -9.29 -13.90 -13.44
C LYS A 68 -10.77 -13.63 -13.20
N PRO A 69 -11.65 -13.98 -14.14
CA PRO A 69 -13.10 -13.78 -14.00
C PRO A 69 -13.71 -14.37 -12.72
N GLU A 70 -13.18 -15.51 -12.25
CA GLU A 70 -13.62 -16.18 -11.02
C GLU A 70 -13.26 -15.44 -9.72
N HIS A 71 -12.35 -14.47 -9.77
CA HIS A 71 -12.04 -13.62 -8.61
C HIS A 71 -13.13 -12.56 -8.42
N THR A 72 -14.23 -12.97 -7.80
CA THR A 72 -15.39 -12.07 -7.55
C THR A 72 -15.23 -11.21 -6.30
N ILE A 73 -14.35 -11.58 -5.38
CA ILE A 73 -14.03 -10.83 -4.16
C ILE A 73 -12.53 -10.63 -4.13
N ILE A 74 -12.09 -9.38 -4.25
CA ILE A 74 -10.67 -8.99 -4.35
C ILE A 74 -10.33 -7.88 -3.36
N SER A 75 -9.08 -7.81 -2.96
CA SER A 75 -8.55 -6.75 -2.09
C SER A 75 -7.56 -5.88 -2.84
N ASN A 76 -7.68 -4.56 -2.70
CA ASN A 76 -6.70 -3.59 -3.18
C ASN A 76 -5.48 -3.43 -2.23
N ALA A 77 -5.24 -4.38 -1.32
CA ALA A 77 -4.21 -4.29 -0.28
C ALA A 77 -4.35 -3.03 0.60
N SER A 78 -3.24 -2.48 1.09
CA SER A 78 -3.19 -1.21 1.80
C SER A 78 -2.49 -0.13 0.97
N CYS A 79 -2.67 1.14 1.33
CA CYS A 79 -1.94 2.25 0.71
C CYS A 79 -0.42 2.08 0.81
N THR A 80 0.09 1.66 1.97
CA THR A 80 1.51 1.39 2.18
C THR A 80 2.01 0.20 1.33
N THR A 81 1.21 -0.86 1.18
CA THR A 81 1.55 -1.99 0.29
C THR A 81 1.60 -1.53 -1.17
N ASN A 82 0.66 -0.68 -1.59
CA ASN A 82 0.64 -0.08 -2.92
C ASN A 82 1.84 0.83 -3.19
N CYS A 83 2.40 1.48 -2.17
CA CYS A 83 3.65 2.24 -2.30
C CYS A 83 4.89 1.33 -2.36
N LEU A 84 4.99 0.34 -1.47
CA LEU A 84 6.18 -0.50 -1.34
C LEU A 84 6.33 -1.52 -2.46
N ALA A 85 5.23 -2.18 -2.86
CA ALA A 85 5.28 -3.28 -3.81
C ALA A 85 5.82 -2.88 -5.20
N PRO A 86 5.46 -1.72 -5.80
CA PRO A 86 6.04 -1.27 -7.06
C PRO A 86 7.56 -1.14 -7.03
N VAL A 87 8.12 -0.53 -5.98
CA VAL A 87 9.58 -0.39 -5.81
C VAL A 87 10.24 -1.77 -5.73
N VAL A 88 9.72 -2.65 -4.87
CA VAL A 88 10.25 -4.02 -4.73
C VAL A 88 10.10 -4.81 -6.03
N HIS A 89 8.99 -4.64 -6.76
CA HIS A 89 8.77 -5.28 -8.07
C HIS A 89 9.86 -4.88 -9.07
N VAL A 90 10.20 -3.60 -9.17
CA VAL A 90 11.28 -3.13 -10.05
C VAL A 90 12.62 -3.75 -9.64
N LEU A 91 12.97 -3.72 -8.35
CA LEU A 91 14.21 -4.32 -7.86
C LEU A 91 14.34 -5.82 -8.22
N LEU A 92 13.23 -6.55 -8.13
CA LEU A 92 13.17 -7.97 -8.49
C LEU A 92 13.29 -8.17 -10.01
N LYS A 93 12.48 -7.45 -10.77
CA LYS A 93 12.36 -7.57 -12.23
C LYS A 93 13.67 -7.22 -12.94
N GLU A 94 14.35 -6.19 -12.46
CA GLU A 94 15.63 -5.72 -13.02
C GLU A 94 16.84 -6.49 -12.45
N GLY A 95 16.60 -7.52 -11.66
CA GLY A 95 17.62 -8.46 -11.19
C GLY A 95 18.51 -7.96 -10.05
N ILE A 96 18.18 -6.84 -9.38
CA ILE A 96 18.83 -6.41 -8.13
C ILE A 96 18.50 -7.40 -7.01
N GLY A 97 17.23 -7.75 -6.89
CA GLY A 97 16.72 -8.64 -5.87
C GLY A 97 16.75 -8.03 -4.47
N VAL A 98 16.04 -8.70 -3.55
CA VAL A 98 16.03 -8.35 -2.11
C VAL A 98 16.38 -9.60 -1.32
N GLU A 99 17.45 -9.54 -0.55
CA GLU A 99 17.86 -10.60 0.39
C GLU A 99 17.04 -10.50 1.67
N VAL A 100 17.01 -9.32 2.30
CA VAL A 100 16.26 -8.99 3.51
C VAL A 100 16.03 -7.49 3.59
N GLY A 101 14.94 -7.06 4.23
CA GLY A 101 14.70 -5.64 4.42
C GLY A 101 13.74 -5.35 5.57
N ILE A 102 13.87 -4.11 6.08
CA ILE A 102 12.99 -3.54 7.09
C ILE A 102 12.38 -2.27 6.50
N MET A 103 11.06 -2.19 6.52
CA MET A 103 10.33 -1.02 6.08
C MET A 103 9.81 -0.25 7.30
N THR A 104 10.03 1.04 7.31
CA THR A 104 9.34 1.97 8.20
C THR A 104 8.45 2.89 7.37
N THR A 105 7.17 2.98 7.67
CA THR A 105 6.36 4.05 7.10
C THR A 105 6.13 5.17 8.12
N ILE A 106 6.53 6.37 7.75
CA ILE A 106 6.14 7.61 8.44
C ILE A 106 4.81 8.02 7.82
N HIS A 107 3.74 7.75 8.56
CA HIS A 107 2.39 7.74 8.01
C HIS A 107 1.53 8.84 8.61
N SER A 108 0.82 9.56 7.78
CA SER A 108 -0.22 10.49 8.21
C SER A 108 -1.22 9.79 9.13
N TYR A 109 -1.81 10.53 10.07
CA TYR A 109 -2.87 9.99 10.89
C TYR A 109 -4.11 9.68 10.03
N THR A 110 -4.90 8.71 10.45
CA THR A 110 -6.13 8.29 9.76
C THR A 110 -7.26 8.17 10.78
N ALA A 111 -8.46 7.80 10.32
CA ALA A 111 -9.63 7.62 11.19
C ALA A 111 -9.42 6.60 12.34
N THR A 112 -8.35 5.81 12.31
CA THR A 112 -8.01 4.87 13.40
C THR A 112 -7.29 5.54 14.58
N GLN A 113 -6.71 6.72 14.40
CA GLN A 113 -6.14 7.53 15.47
C GLN A 113 -7.22 8.38 16.14
N LYS A 114 -7.00 8.71 17.41
CA LYS A 114 -7.92 9.53 18.20
C LYS A 114 -7.70 11.03 17.94
N THR A 115 -8.77 11.82 18.01
CA THR A 115 -8.68 13.28 17.97
C THR A 115 -8.09 13.83 19.26
N VAL A 116 -8.51 13.26 20.41
CA VAL A 116 -8.00 13.54 21.76
C VAL A 116 -7.62 12.25 22.45
N ASP A 117 -6.81 12.33 23.51
CA ASP A 117 -6.46 11.16 24.32
C ASP A 117 -7.72 10.44 24.83
N GLY A 118 -7.78 9.14 24.67
CA GLY A 118 -8.91 8.33 25.09
C GLY A 118 -8.60 6.82 25.10
N PRO A 119 -9.49 6.02 25.67
CA PRO A 119 -9.25 4.58 25.79
C PRO A 119 -9.15 3.91 24.41
N SER A 120 -8.23 2.96 24.30
CA SER A 120 -8.09 2.10 23.14
C SER A 120 -8.19 0.64 23.55
N LYS A 121 -8.96 -0.14 22.76
CA LYS A 121 -9.11 -1.59 23.01
C LYS A 121 -7.95 -2.43 22.44
N LYS A 122 -7.19 -1.88 21.49
CA LYS A 122 -6.12 -2.61 20.79
C LYS A 122 -4.77 -2.45 21.47
N ASP A 123 -4.38 -1.24 21.78
CA ASP A 123 -3.11 -0.89 22.39
C ASP A 123 -3.18 0.50 23.00
N TRP A 124 -2.32 0.78 23.99
CA TRP A 124 -2.30 2.08 24.69
C TRP A 124 -1.90 3.23 23.77
N ARG A 125 -0.98 3.00 22.82
CA ARG A 125 -0.50 4.01 21.89
C ARG A 125 -1.60 4.48 20.93
N GLY A 126 -2.47 3.57 20.48
CA GLY A 126 -3.62 3.91 19.65
C GLY A 126 -4.70 4.76 20.32
N GLY A 127 -4.60 4.95 21.65
CA GLY A 127 -5.48 5.87 22.42
C GLY A 127 -4.99 7.31 22.45
N ARG A 128 -3.80 7.62 21.94
CA ARG A 128 -3.22 8.97 22.02
C ARG A 128 -3.70 9.86 20.87
N ALA A 129 -3.74 11.16 21.14
CA ALA A 129 -4.17 12.19 20.20
C ALA A 129 -3.23 12.27 18.98
N ALA A 130 -3.79 12.16 17.79
CA ALA A 130 -3.06 12.04 16.52
C ALA A 130 -2.26 13.30 16.18
N ALA A 131 -2.86 14.47 16.38
CA ALA A 131 -2.32 15.76 15.89
C ALA A 131 -1.14 16.30 16.71
N ILE A 132 -0.78 15.66 17.83
CA ILE A 132 0.26 16.15 18.76
C ILE A 132 1.28 15.07 19.15
N ASN A 133 1.18 13.86 18.58
CA ASN A 133 2.05 12.74 18.95
C ASN A 133 2.66 12.05 17.74
N ILE A 134 3.89 11.55 17.89
CA ILE A 134 4.48 10.52 17.05
C ILE A 134 4.12 9.17 17.67
N ILE A 135 3.31 8.37 16.98
CA ILE A 135 2.72 7.14 17.53
C ILE A 135 3.29 5.91 16.82
N PRO A 136 4.19 5.12 17.46
CA PRO A 136 4.63 3.84 16.92
C PRO A 136 3.43 2.89 16.81
N SER A 137 3.30 2.22 15.68
CA SER A 137 2.18 1.32 15.37
C SER A 137 2.67 0.11 14.57
N SER A 138 2.04 -1.02 14.76
CA SER A 138 2.28 -2.19 13.91
C SER A 138 1.69 -1.99 12.51
N THR A 139 2.31 -2.59 11.50
CA THR A 139 1.76 -2.65 10.14
C THR A 139 1.99 -4.03 9.53
N GLY A 140 1.00 -4.52 8.79
CA GLY A 140 1.12 -5.73 7.98
C GLY A 140 1.63 -5.49 6.56
N ALA A 141 1.85 -4.23 6.17
CA ALA A 141 2.12 -3.85 4.78
C ALA A 141 3.36 -4.54 4.20
N ALA A 142 4.47 -4.63 4.95
CA ALA A 142 5.68 -5.29 4.49
C ALA A 142 5.48 -6.80 4.27
N LYS A 143 4.69 -7.46 5.13
CA LYS A 143 4.34 -8.88 4.95
C LYS A 143 3.41 -9.08 3.76
N ALA A 144 2.47 -8.17 3.55
CA ALA A 144 1.51 -8.22 2.43
C ALA A 144 2.20 -8.09 1.05
N VAL A 145 3.37 -7.44 0.97
CA VAL A 145 4.18 -7.46 -0.26
C VAL A 145 4.56 -8.89 -0.65
N GLY A 146 4.83 -9.78 0.32
CA GLY A 146 5.11 -11.20 0.05
C GLY A 146 3.90 -12.01 -0.43
N GLU A 147 2.67 -11.47 -0.35
CA GLU A 147 1.46 -12.08 -0.93
C GLU A 147 1.34 -11.78 -2.43
N VAL A 148 1.75 -10.57 -2.85
CA VAL A 148 1.71 -10.13 -4.25
C VAL A 148 3.03 -10.39 -5.00
N LEU A 149 4.13 -10.53 -4.27
CA LEU A 149 5.47 -10.87 -4.77
C LEU A 149 6.05 -12.05 -3.96
N PRO A 150 5.69 -13.29 -4.27
CA PRO A 150 6.07 -14.47 -3.47
C PRO A 150 7.57 -14.65 -3.24
N THR A 151 8.41 -14.16 -4.14
CA THR A 151 9.89 -14.22 -4.03
C THR A 151 10.47 -13.47 -2.83
N VAL A 152 9.73 -12.52 -2.26
CA VAL A 152 10.13 -11.78 -1.04
C VAL A 152 9.35 -12.19 0.20
N LYS A 153 8.56 -13.25 0.11
CA LYS A 153 7.81 -13.75 1.27
C LYS A 153 8.76 -14.11 2.43
N GLY A 154 8.53 -13.51 3.59
CA GLY A 154 9.36 -13.70 4.79
C GLY A 154 10.65 -12.89 4.81
N LYS A 155 11.02 -12.19 3.73
CA LYS A 155 12.23 -11.36 3.67
C LYS A 155 12.01 -9.92 4.12
N LEU A 156 10.76 -9.46 4.16
CA LEU A 156 10.40 -8.10 4.54
C LEU A 156 9.59 -8.09 5.83
N THR A 157 9.96 -7.19 6.72
CA THR A 157 9.18 -6.83 7.91
C THR A 157 9.10 -5.32 8.03
N GLY A 158 8.29 -4.80 8.97
CA GLY A 158 8.22 -3.37 9.13
C GLY A 158 7.31 -2.89 10.24
N MET A 159 7.35 -1.57 10.43
CA MET A 159 6.52 -0.85 11.39
C MET A 159 6.06 0.49 10.82
N SER A 160 5.19 1.17 11.54
CA SER A 160 4.67 2.49 11.20
C SER A 160 4.91 3.47 12.35
N PHE A 161 5.24 4.70 12.01
CA PHE A 161 5.05 5.85 12.89
C PHE A 161 3.90 6.70 12.36
N ARG A 162 2.85 6.89 13.16
CA ARG A 162 1.81 7.89 12.85
C ARG A 162 2.31 9.25 13.31
N VAL A 163 2.23 10.24 12.43
CA VAL A 163 2.74 11.59 12.66
C VAL A 163 1.64 12.63 12.52
N PRO A 164 1.81 13.85 13.09
CA PRO A 164 0.83 14.94 13.01
C PRO A 164 0.71 15.59 11.61
N THR A 165 0.57 14.78 10.57
CA THR A 165 0.40 15.19 9.17
C THR A 165 -0.94 14.68 8.69
N ALA A 166 -1.75 15.55 8.07
CA ALA A 166 -3.12 15.22 7.68
C ALA A 166 -3.18 14.23 6.52
N ASN A 167 -2.29 14.37 5.53
CA ASN A 167 -2.21 13.52 4.35
C ASN A 167 -0.77 13.41 3.85
N VAL A 168 -0.52 12.50 2.96
CA VAL A 168 0.78 12.08 2.40
C VAL A 168 1.68 11.41 3.44
N SER A 169 2.14 10.26 3.07
CA SER A 169 2.99 9.38 3.87
C SER A 169 4.25 9.03 3.08
N VAL A 170 5.25 8.49 3.77
CA VAL A 170 6.50 8.05 3.15
C VAL A 170 6.89 6.66 3.63
N VAL A 171 7.37 5.84 2.71
CA VAL A 171 8.03 4.56 2.96
C VAL A 171 9.54 4.78 2.99
N ASP A 172 10.17 4.31 4.04
CA ASP A 172 11.61 4.13 4.20
C ASP A 172 11.88 2.63 4.17
N LEU A 173 12.45 2.15 3.07
CA LEU A 173 12.85 0.76 2.91
C LEU A 173 14.36 0.64 3.06
N THR A 174 14.82 0.13 4.20
CA THR A 174 16.21 -0.27 4.40
C THR A 174 16.36 -1.75 4.05
N PHE A 175 17.23 -2.08 3.10
CA PHE A 175 17.35 -3.45 2.60
C PHE A 175 18.77 -3.81 2.18
N ARG A 176 19.03 -5.12 2.15
CA ARG A 176 20.18 -5.70 1.52
C ARG A 176 19.78 -6.26 0.16
N ALA A 177 20.47 -5.79 -0.89
CA ALA A 177 20.30 -6.32 -2.25
C ALA A 177 20.84 -7.77 -2.35
N ALA A 178 20.26 -8.56 -3.22
CA ALA A 178 20.71 -9.95 -3.42
C ALA A 178 22.04 -10.05 -4.17
N LYS A 179 22.43 -9.00 -4.90
CA LYS A 179 23.73 -8.87 -5.60
C LYS A 179 24.37 -7.52 -5.32
N ASP A 180 25.65 -7.39 -5.64
CA ASP A 180 26.34 -6.12 -5.66
C ASP A 180 25.68 -5.18 -6.67
N THR A 181 25.46 -3.94 -6.26
CA THR A 181 24.86 -2.88 -7.07
C THR A 181 25.32 -1.51 -6.56
N SER A 182 24.78 -0.44 -7.12
CA SER A 182 25.07 0.92 -6.70
C SER A 182 23.78 1.75 -6.60
N ILE A 183 23.85 2.85 -5.85
CA ILE A 183 22.75 3.81 -5.78
C ILE A 183 22.38 4.33 -7.18
N LYS A 184 23.40 4.57 -8.03
CA LYS A 184 23.17 5.03 -9.40
C LYS A 184 22.42 3.99 -10.24
N GLU A 185 22.77 2.71 -10.16
CA GLU A 185 22.06 1.65 -10.88
C GLU A 185 20.60 1.56 -10.42
N ILE A 186 20.35 1.61 -9.11
CA ILE A 186 18.98 1.59 -8.55
C ILE A 186 18.18 2.80 -9.03
N ASP A 187 18.78 3.99 -9.01
CA ASP A 187 18.17 5.24 -9.45
C ASP A 187 17.78 5.18 -10.94
N ASP A 188 18.72 4.80 -11.79
CA ASP A 188 18.49 4.67 -13.23
C ASP A 188 17.36 3.67 -13.54
N LEU A 189 17.32 2.53 -12.83
CA LEU A 189 16.31 1.48 -13.02
C LEU A 189 14.92 1.93 -12.58
N LEU A 190 14.79 2.57 -11.41
CA LEU A 190 13.52 3.08 -10.90
C LEU A 190 12.99 4.23 -11.77
N LYS A 191 13.88 5.14 -12.21
CA LYS A 191 13.53 6.18 -13.17
C LYS A 191 13.02 5.60 -14.48
N LYS A 192 13.76 4.69 -15.09
CA LYS A 192 13.36 4.01 -16.33
C LYS A 192 12.00 3.30 -16.17
N ALA A 193 11.81 2.59 -15.06
CA ALA A 193 10.54 1.90 -14.80
C ALA A 193 9.37 2.88 -14.71
N SER A 194 9.54 4.02 -14.03
CA SER A 194 8.52 5.06 -13.88
C SER A 194 8.11 5.69 -15.21
N GLU A 195 9.02 5.76 -16.17
CA GLU A 195 8.79 6.31 -17.51
C GLU A 195 8.23 5.28 -18.50
N THR A 196 8.32 3.98 -18.17
CA THR A 196 7.95 2.88 -19.06
C THR A 196 6.83 2.00 -18.49
N TYR A 197 7.17 0.77 -18.05
CA TYR A 197 6.18 -0.25 -17.69
C TYR A 197 5.47 -0.02 -16.35
N MET A 198 5.99 0.89 -15.51
CA MET A 198 5.33 1.32 -14.27
C MET A 198 4.73 2.71 -14.37
N LYS A 199 4.63 3.27 -15.59
CA LYS A 199 4.08 4.62 -15.80
C LYS A 199 2.65 4.73 -15.26
N GLY A 200 2.41 5.79 -14.48
CA GLY A 200 1.12 6.01 -13.79
C GLY A 200 0.98 5.30 -12.45
N ILE A 201 1.85 4.33 -12.13
CA ILE A 201 1.90 3.63 -10.85
C ILE A 201 3.09 4.09 -10.02
N LEU A 202 4.29 4.04 -10.60
CA LEU A 202 5.53 4.53 -10.01
C LEU A 202 5.87 5.91 -10.59
N GLY A 203 6.24 6.84 -9.73
CA GLY A 203 6.83 8.12 -10.07
C GLY A 203 8.29 8.19 -9.68
N TYR A 204 8.97 9.21 -10.14
CA TYR A 204 10.36 9.54 -9.84
C TYR A 204 10.47 11.04 -9.58
N THR A 205 11.23 11.41 -8.57
CA THR A 205 11.64 12.80 -8.34
C THR A 205 13.11 12.91 -8.00
N ASN A 206 13.74 13.99 -8.47
CA ASN A 206 15.07 14.45 -8.09
C ASN A 206 15.02 15.92 -7.65
N GLU A 207 13.88 16.32 -7.12
CA GLU A 207 13.63 17.66 -6.57
C GLU A 207 13.56 17.61 -5.05
N GLU A 208 13.90 18.70 -4.38
CA GLU A 208 13.86 18.84 -2.91
C GLU A 208 12.42 19.09 -2.44
N LEU A 209 11.58 18.05 -2.51
CA LEU A 209 10.16 18.10 -2.20
C LEU A 209 9.86 17.57 -0.78
N VAL A 210 8.70 17.95 -0.26
CA VAL A 210 8.18 17.52 1.03
C VAL A 210 6.75 16.96 0.89
N SER A 211 6.20 16.40 1.96
CA SER A 211 4.93 15.67 1.91
C SER A 211 3.78 16.43 1.23
N THR A 212 3.62 17.74 1.46
CA THR A 212 2.52 18.52 0.90
C THR A 212 2.58 18.70 -0.62
N ASP A 213 3.77 18.57 -1.22
CA ASP A 213 3.95 18.65 -2.67
C ASP A 213 3.36 17.45 -3.42
N PHE A 214 3.12 16.35 -2.69
CA PHE A 214 2.53 15.13 -3.24
C PHE A 214 1.03 15.00 -2.97
N ASN A 215 0.38 16.02 -2.42
CA ASN A 215 -1.07 16.02 -2.25
C ASN A 215 -1.77 15.86 -3.61
N HIS A 216 -2.70 14.91 -3.68
CA HIS A 216 -3.44 14.54 -4.87
C HIS A 216 -2.58 13.96 -6.02
N ASP A 217 -1.37 13.48 -5.71
CA ASP A 217 -0.65 12.66 -6.65
C ASP A 217 -1.38 11.32 -6.82
N ASN A 218 -1.75 10.99 -8.05
CA ASN A 218 -2.51 9.78 -8.36
C ASN A 218 -1.66 8.51 -8.48
N ARG A 219 -0.32 8.63 -8.41
CA ARG A 219 0.57 7.48 -8.43
C ARG A 219 0.61 6.78 -7.07
N SER A 220 0.86 5.49 -7.09
CA SER A 220 0.94 4.68 -5.87
C SER A 220 2.22 4.91 -5.07
N SER A 221 3.30 5.30 -5.74
CA SER A 221 4.64 5.36 -5.16
C SER A 221 5.45 6.37 -5.95
N ILE A 222 6.08 7.35 -5.29
CA ILE A 222 6.96 8.31 -5.93
C ILE A 222 8.35 8.14 -5.32
N TYR A 223 9.27 7.51 -6.05
CA TYR A 223 10.64 7.30 -5.64
C TYR A 223 11.38 8.63 -5.56
N ASP A 224 12.00 8.88 -4.41
CA ASP A 224 12.79 10.08 -4.13
C ASP A 224 14.28 9.74 -4.24
N SER A 225 14.90 10.16 -5.34
CA SER A 225 16.30 9.84 -5.60
C SER A 225 17.26 10.62 -4.67
N LEU A 226 16.90 11.84 -4.26
CA LEU A 226 17.73 12.64 -3.38
C LEU A 226 17.72 12.18 -1.92
N ALA A 227 16.61 11.59 -1.48
CA ALA A 227 16.48 11.05 -0.13
C ALA A 227 16.98 9.59 -0.01
N THR A 228 17.30 8.94 -1.14
CA THR A 228 17.81 7.58 -1.18
C THR A 228 19.31 7.55 -0.89
N MET A 229 19.78 6.53 -0.16
CA MET A 229 21.18 6.47 0.26
C MET A 229 21.73 5.04 0.25
N GLN A 230 23.04 4.93 0.15
CA GLN A 230 23.81 3.69 0.25
C GLN A 230 24.70 3.74 1.49
N ASN A 231 24.75 2.64 2.23
CA ASN A 231 25.80 2.44 3.20
C ASN A 231 26.97 1.71 2.53
N ASN A 232 28.10 2.39 2.38
CA ASN A 232 29.31 1.87 1.74
C ASN A 232 30.46 1.60 2.73
N PHE A 233 30.13 1.46 4.03
CA PHE A 233 31.16 1.15 5.04
C PHE A 233 31.86 -0.18 4.74
N LYS A 234 33.18 -0.18 4.72
CA LYS A 234 34.04 -1.33 4.36
C LYS A 234 33.69 -1.93 2.97
N ASP A 235 33.49 -1.05 1.98
CA ASP A 235 33.16 -1.42 0.59
C ASP A 235 31.83 -2.19 0.45
N GLU A 236 30.88 -2.00 1.38
CA GLU A 236 29.55 -2.59 1.28
C GLU A 236 28.82 -2.07 0.02
N LYS A 237 28.39 -2.97 -0.84
CA LYS A 237 27.76 -2.67 -2.13
C LYS A 237 26.29 -3.11 -2.22
N ARG A 238 25.73 -3.63 -1.12
CA ARG A 238 24.40 -4.24 -1.13
C ARG A 238 23.43 -3.64 -0.12
N PHE A 239 23.85 -2.63 0.66
CA PHE A 239 23.03 -2.09 1.73
C PHE A 239 22.52 -0.67 1.42
N PHE A 240 21.20 -0.55 1.26
CA PHE A 240 20.55 0.66 0.77
C PHE A 240 19.37 1.06 1.64
N LYS A 241 19.04 2.34 1.59
CA LYS A 241 17.78 2.92 2.04
C LYS A 241 17.11 3.59 0.83
N ILE A 242 15.92 3.17 0.51
CA ILE A 242 15.05 3.80 -0.50
C ILE A 242 13.94 4.55 0.19
N VAL A 243 13.69 5.79 -0.27
CA VAL A 243 12.58 6.62 0.17
C VAL A 243 11.57 6.74 -0.96
N SER A 244 10.29 6.57 -0.63
CA SER A 244 9.20 6.70 -1.60
C SER A 244 7.96 7.31 -0.96
N TRP A 245 7.43 8.36 -1.59
CA TRP A 245 6.26 9.11 -1.15
C TRP A 245 4.97 8.51 -1.72
N TYR A 246 3.86 8.74 -1.03
CA TYR A 246 2.54 8.38 -1.53
C TYR A 246 1.43 9.18 -0.85
N ASP A 247 0.47 9.64 -1.65
CA ASP A 247 -0.78 10.13 -1.09
C ASP A 247 -1.61 8.92 -0.64
N ASN A 248 -1.66 8.70 0.67
CA ASN A 248 -2.28 7.51 1.26
C ASN A 248 -3.81 7.49 1.13
N GLU A 249 -4.43 8.60 0.76
CA GLU A 249 -5.87 8.71 0.52
C GLU A 249 -6.17 8.74 -0.99
N TRP A 250 -5.70 9.76 -1.69
CA TRP A 250 -6.01 9.97 -3.10
C TRP A 250 -5.38 8.92 -4.01
N GLY A 251 -4.07 8.71 -3.93
CA GLY A 251 -3.36 7.73 -4.76
C GLY A 251 -3.89 6.31 -4.56
N TYR A 252 -4.21 5.95 -3.31
CA TYR A 252 -4.85 4.67 -3.01
C TYR A 252 -6.25 4.55 -3.61
N SER A 253 -7.07 5.61 -3.53
CA SER A 253 -8.42 5.64 -4.12
C SER A 253 -8.39 5.55 -5.64
N CYS A 254 -7.39 6.14 -6.30
CA CYS A 254 -7.16 5.95 -7.73
C CYS A 254 -6.95 4.47 -8.10
N ARG A 255 -6.25 3.70 -7.29
CA ARG A 255 -6.08 2.24 -7.53
C ARG A 255 -7.39 1.46 -7.43
N ILE A 256 -8.32 1.90 -6.56
CA ILE A 256 -9.67 1.31 -6.53
C ILE A 256 -10.39 1.54 -7.86
N THR A 257 -10.29 2.77 -8.41
CA THR A 257 -10.93 3.07 -9.71
C THR A 257 -10.29 2.32 -10.87
N ASP A 258 -8.97 2.10 -10.83
CA ASP A 258 -8.30 1.27 -11.85
C ASP A 258 -8.76 -0.19 -11.80
N LEU A 259 -8.96 -0.74 -10.58
CA LEU A 259 -9.50 -2.10 -10.41
C LEU A 259 -10.95 -2.24 -10.89
N LEU A 260 -11.75 -1.17 -10.85
CA LEU A 260 -13.12 -1.16 -11.40
C LEU A 260 -13.13 -1.31 -12.93
N GLN A 261 -12.04 -0.92 -13.60
CA GLN A 261 -11.91 -0.97 -15.06
C GLN A 261 -11.29 -2.28 -15.57
N LYS A 262 -10.79 -3.12 -14.67
CA LYS A 262 -10.22 -4.45 -14.95
C LYS A 262 -11.30 -5.55 -14.90
#